data_8538597cc9b1696e94b16617a4b3d8b2
#
_entry.id   8538597cc9b1696e94b16617a4b3d8b2
#
_cell.length_a   1.000
_cell.length_b   1.000
_cell.length_c   1.000
_cell.angle_alpha   90.00
_cell.angle_beta   90.00
_cell.angle_gamma   90.00
#
_symmetry.space_group_name_H-M   'P 1'
#
loop_
_entity.id
_entity.type
_entity.pdbx_description
1 polymer ?
#
loop_
_entity_poly.entity_id
_entity_poly.type
_entity_poly.pdbx_seq_one_letter_code
_entity_poly.pdbx_strand_id
1 'polypeptide(L)' 'MRDFLTEEQVKTLKITHRSLRHKKLADRIKAVLMLHFGFTYSQISQALILDEVTLRRYLENFQEKGVDGLL' A
#
# COMPACT_ATOMS: atom_id res chain seq x y z
N MET A 1 8.23 -8.78 3.12
CA MET A 1 7.33 -8.43 4.22
C MET A 1 5.96 -9.01 3.96
N ARG A 2 5.31 -9.58 4.93
CA ARG A 2 3.99 -10.19 4.74
C ARG A 2 3.26 -10.29 6.06
N ASP A 3 1.91 -10.40 5.99
CA ASP A 3 1.04 -10.62 7.14
C ASP A 3 1.22 -9.61 8.28
N PHE A 4 1.55 -8.35 7.93
CA PHE A 4 1.76 -7.31 8.94
C PHE A 4 0.51 -6.48 9.24
N LEU A 5 -0.56 -6.65 8.45
CA LEU A 5 -1.82 -5.95 8.66
C LEU A 5 -2.81 -6.82 9.42
N THR A 6 -3.66 -6.18 10.23
CA THR A 6 -4.81 -6.87 10.82
C THR A 6 -5.90 -7.06 9.77
N GLU A 7 -6.85 -7.97 10.02
CA GLU A 7 -7.99 -8.16 9.13
C GLU A 7 -8.79 -6.86 8.94
N GLU A 8 -8.93 -6.09 10.02
CA GLU A 8 -9.64 -4.82 9.96
C GLU A 8 -8.89 -3.81 9.09
N GLN A 9 -7.57 -3.75 9.20
CA GLN A 9 -6.76 -2.87 8.37
C GLN A 9 -6.86 -3.26 6.89
N VAL A 10 -6.82 -4.55 6.58
CA VAL A 10 -6.96 -5.04 5.20
C VAL A 10 -8.32 -4.61 4.66
N LYS A 11 -9.38 -4.80 5.43
CA LYS A 11 -10.74 -4.43 5.03
C LYS A 11 -10.85 -2.93 4.77
N THR A 12 -10.33 -2.12 5.69
CA THR A 12 -10.34 -0.65 5.57
C THR A 12 -9.60 -0.20 4.32
N LEU A 13 -8.41 -0.76 4.06
CA LEU A 13 -7.62 -0.42 2.88
C LEU A 13 -8.34 -0.80 1.59
N LYS A 14 -8.98 -1.97 1.55
CA LYS A 14 -9.73 -2.39 0.37
C LYS A 14 -10.92 -1.47 0.09
N ILE A 15 -11.66 -1.10 1.13
CA ILE A 15 -12.80 -0.19 0.99
C ILE A 15 -12.33 1.18 0.51
N THR A 16 -11.26 1.70 1.10
CA THR A 16 -10.69 3.00 0.72
C THR A 16 -10.23 2.96 -0.74
N HIS A 17 -9.56 1.88 -1.15
CA HIS A 17 -9.10 1.71 -2.53
C HIS A 17 -10.26 1.77 -3.53
N ARG A 18 -11.38 1.12 -3.21
CA ARG A 18 -12.56 1.13 -4.10
C ARG A 18 -13.16 2.52 -4.26
N SER A 19 -13.12 3.33 -3.20
CA SER A 19 -13.74 4.66 -3.22
C SER A 19 -12.84 5.73 -3.81
N LEU A 20 -11.54 5.47 -3.97
CA LEU A 20 -10.61 6.43 -4.53
C LEU A 20 -10.67 6.45 -6.05
N ARG A 21 -10.78 7.66 -6.60
CA ARG A 21 -10.71 7.89 -8.04
C ARG A 21 -9.33 8.36 -8.49
N HIS A 22 -8.52 8.78 -7.56
CA HIS A 22 -7.17 9.28 -7.84
C HIS A 22 -6.19 8.12 -7.93
N LYS A 23 -5.64 7.90 -9.12
CA LYS A 23 -4.79 6.74 -9.40
C LYS A 23 -3.58 6.65 -8.49
N LYS A 24 -2.89 7.76 -8.25
CA LYS A 24 -1.69 7.75 -7.40
C LYS A 24 -2.00 7.32 -5.97
N LEU A 25 -3.11 7.81 -5.42
CA LEU A 25 -3.50 7.44 -4.07
C LEU A 25 -3.95 5.99 -4.00
N ALA A 26 -4.67 5.53 -5.01
CA ALA A 26 -5.07 4.13 -5.11
C ALA A 26 -3.85 3.20 -5.19
N ASP A 27 -2.82 3.60 -5.93
CA ASP A 27 -1.58 2.82 -6.05
C ASP A 27 -0.83 2.73 -4.72
N ARG A 28 -0.85 3.79 -3.91
CA ARG A 28 -0.24 3.76 -2.58
C ARG A 28 -0.89 2.71 -1.69
N ILE A 29 -2.21 2.66 -1.69
CA ILE A 29 -2.96 1.68 -0.92
C ILE A 29 -2.71 0.28 -1.45
N LYS A 30 -2.72 0.13 -2.76
CA LYS A 30 -2.44 -1.15 -3.41
C LYS A 30 -1.05 -1.68 -3.04
N ALA A 31 -0.05 -0.79 -3.00
CA ALA A 31 1.31 -1.17 -2.64
C ALA A 31 1.38 -1.77 -1.23
N VAL A 32 0.74 -1.15 -0.27
CA VAL A 32 0.71 -1.65 1.12
C VAL A 32 0.02 -3.01 1.20
N LEU A 33 -1.11 -3.17 0.50
CA LEU A 33 -1.82 -4.45 0.46
C LEU A 33 -0.98 -5.54 -0.20
N MET A 34 -0.28 -5.23 -1.28
CA MET A 34 0.57 -6.21 -1.96
C MET A 34 1.72 -6.67 -1.06
N LEU A 35 2.34 -5.77 -0.30
CA LEU A 35 3.35 -6.14 0.68
C LEU A 35 2.78 -7.08 1.73
N HIS A 36 1.59 -6.81 2.23
CA HIS A 36 0.91 -7.67 3.19
C HIS A 36 0.67 -9.07 2.62
N PHE A 37 0.32 -9.17 1.35
CA PHE A 37 0.05 -10.45 0.69
C PHE A 37 1.33 -11.19 0.29
N GLY A 38 2.50 -10.65 0.58
CA GLY A 38 3.76 -11.36 0.39
C GLY A 38 4.53 -11.00 -0.88
N PHE A 39 4.08 -10.01 -1.65
CA PHE A 39 4.83 -9.54 -2.82
C PHE A 39 6.09 -8.81 -2.35
N THR A 40 7.15 -8.94 -3.12
CA THR A 40 8.41 -8.23 -2.85
C THR A 40 8.34 -6.79 -3.36
N TYR A 41 9.23 -5.94 -2.85
CA TYR A 41 9.35 -4.57 -3.38
C TYR A 41 9.61 -4.58 -4.88
N SER A 42 10.46 -5.49 -5.35
CA SER A 42 10.76 -5.61 -6.78
C SER A 42 9.52 -5.94 -7.59
N GLN A 43 8.71 -6.88 -7.12
CA GLN A 43 7.48 -7.28 -7.81
C GLN A 43 6.48 -6.13 -7.87
N ILE A 44 6.32 -5.40 -6.76
CA ILE A 44 5.40 -4.27 -6.70
C ILE A 44 5.89 -3.12 -7.56
N SER A 45 7.19 -2.86 -7.53
CA SER A 45 7.83 -1.84 -8.36
C SER A 45 7.50 -2.06 -9.84
N GLN A 46 7.62 -3.30 -10.30
CA GLN A 46 7.32 -3.64 -11.69
C GLN A 46 5.81 -3.55 -11.99
N ALA A 47 4.99 -4.06 -11.07
CA ALA A 47 3.54 -4.08 -11.29
C ALA A 47 2.92 -2.68 -11.31
N LEU A 48 3.37 -1.79 -10.43
CA LEU A 48 2.82 -0.44 -10.31
C LEU A 48 3.65 0.62 -11.05
N ILE A 49 4.77 0.22 -11.64
CA ILE A 49 5.68 1.10 -12.37
C ILE A 49 6.14 2.25 -11.45
N LEU A 50 6.65 1.87 -10.28
CA LEU A 50 7.17 2.79 -9.26
C LEU A 50 8.57 2.32 -8.85
N ASP A 51 9.42 3.24 -8.40
CA ASP A 51 10.70 2.82 -7.87
C ASP A 51 10.56 2.30 -6.42
N GLU A 52 11.55 1.52 -5.98
CA GLU A 52 11.49 0.90 -4.66
C GLU A 52 11.63 1.91 -3.52
N VAL A 53 12.33 3.01 -3.75
CA VAL A 53 12.46 4.07 -2.74
C VAL A 53 11.09 4.69 -2.45
N THR A 54 10.32 4.96 -3.49
CA THR A 54 8.96 5.47 -3.35
C THR A 54 8.06 4.51 -2.59
N LEU A 55 8.17 3.20 -2.90
CA LEU A 55 7.39 2.17 -2.22
C LEU A 55 7.72 2.11 -0.73
N ARG A 56 9.00 2.19 -0.37
CA ARG A 56 9.43 2.18 1.04
C ARG A 56 8.88 3.40 1.77
N ARG A 57 8.84 4.55 1.11
CA ARG A 57 8.28 5.77 1.68
C ARG A 57 6.79 5.62 1.96
N TYR A 58 6.04 4.98 1.06
CA TYR A 58 4.62 4.72 1.27
C TYR A 58 4.41 3.85 2.50
N LEU A 59 5.20 2.78 2.64
CA LEU A 59 5.10 1.90 3.78
C LEU A 59 5.44 2.63 5.09
N GLU A 60 6.50 3.42 5.10
CA GLU A 60 6.90 4.21 6.27
C GLU A 60 5.78 5.16 6.69
N ASN A 61 5.18 5.86 5.72
CA ASN A 61 4.08 6.79 6.00
C ASN A 61 2.88 6.05 6.57
N PHE A 62 2.59 4.87 6.06
CA PHE A 62 1.51 4.04 6.59
C PHE A 62 1.79 3.57 8.01
N GLN A 63 3.00 3.12 8.29
CA GLN A 63 3.38 2.66 9.62
C GLN A 63 3.32 3.79 10.65
N GLU A 64 3.63 5.01 10.23
CA GLU A 64 3.61 6.17 11.11
C GLU A 64 2.20 6.73 11.33
N LYS A 65 1.40 6.83 10.28
CA LYS A 65 0.12 7.54 10.32
C LYS A 65 -1.10 6.70 9.90
N GLY A 66 -0.89 5.42 9.61
CA GLY A 66 -1.97 4.57 9.13
C GLY A 66 -2.44 4.97 7.74
N VAL A 67 -3.74 4.78 7.48
CA VAL A 67 -4.32 5.10 6.16
C VAL A 67 -4.12 6.58 5.79
N ASP A 68 -4.18 7.46 6.77
CA ASP A 68 -4.00 8.90 6.53
C ASP A 68 -2.61 9.21 5.95
N GLY A 69 -1.60 8.41 6.27
CA GLY A 69 -0.27 8.56 5.72
C GLY A 69 -0.17 8.25 4.23
N LEU A 70 -1.16 7.58 3.68
CA LEU A 70 -1.23 7.25 2.25
C LEU A 70 -2.07 8.25 1.46
N LEU A 71 -2.88 9.01 2.13
CA LEU A 71 -3.74 10.01 1.51
C LEU A 71 -3.12 11.40 1.58
#